data_1357703c66e86171cfe74aadae015c34
#
_entry.id   1357703c66e86171cfe74aadae015c34
#
_cell.length_a   1.000
_cell.length_b   1.000
_cell.length_c   1.000
_cell.angle_alpha   90.00
_cell.angle_beta   90.00
_cell.angle_gamma   90.00
#
_symmetry.space_group_name_H-M   'P 1'
#
loop_
_entity.id
_entity.type
_entity.pdbx_description
1 polymer ?
#
loop_
_entity_poly.entity_id
_entity_poly.type
_entity_poly.pdbx_seq_one_letter_code
_entity_poly.pdbx_strand_id
1 'polypeptide(L)'
;MTPYSNYQYSESFAKELDALDPLAHFRSRFHFPKIQGKDALYFCGNSLGLQPKTAAAYLEKEMAAWANMGVDGYFHGEDPWYSIRKKSKPILAQILGALPEEVVAMNYLSVNLHLLMVSFYQPSPTRFKIIVEGGAFPSDQYMLETQIKFHGLDPKVVLVELQPRSGEYTLRTEDIVAEIKKQGSALAMVNMAGIQYYTGQLFDIKAITQAAHEVGALAGFDLAHAVGNAPLQLHDWDVDFATWCSYKYLNSGPGNVSGIFVHERYADRPDLPRFAGWWGHSEAERFKMEKGFQPMHGADGWQLACSNV
;
A
#
# COMPACT_ATOMS: atom_id res chain seq x y z
N MET A 1 26.34 -0.30 -2.84
CA MET A 1 27.24 -0.69 -3.96
C MET A 1 27.03 -2.16 -4.21
N THR A 2 26.62 -2.54 -5.41
CA THR A 2 26.55 -3.97 -5.79
C THR A 2 27.94 -4.55 -5.78
N PRO A 3 28.15 -5.74 -5.19
CA PRO A 3 29.49 -6.35 -5.08
C PRO A 3 30.09 -6.77 -6.44
N TYR A 4 29.40 -6.54 -7.54
CA TYR A 4 29.81 -7.00 -8.85
C TYR A 4 30.12 -5.83 -9.77
N SER A 5 31.39 -5.46 -9.85
CA SER A 5 31.88 -4.42 -10.79
C SER A 5 32.07 -4.95 -12.21
N ASN A 6 32.02 -6.27 -12.45
CA ASN A 6 32.35 -6.90 -13.73
C ASN A 6 31.25 -7.87 -14.17
N TYR A 7 30.11 -7.35 -14.62
CA TYR A 7 29.08 -8.17 -15.25
C TYR A 7 29.56 -8.73 -16.60
N GLN A 8 29.31 -10.02 -16.81
CA GLN A 8 29.58 -10.69 -18.08
C GLN A 8 28.26 -11.17 -18.71
N TYR A 9 28.05 -10.87 -19.99
CA TYR A 9 26.91 -11.36 -20.74
C TYR A 9 27.15 -12.80 -21.17
N SER A 10 27.03 -13.74 -20.20
CA SER A 10 27.22 -15.17 -20.45
C SER A 10 26.34 -16.02 -19.53
N GLU A 11 25.94 -17.20 -20.03
CA GLU A 11 25.16 -18.17 -19.25
C GLU A 11 25.95 -18.70 -18.04
N SER A 12 27.27 -18.87 -18.20
CA SER A 12 28.16 -19.33 -17.12
C SER A 12 28.16 -18.35 -15.96
N PHE A 13 28.25 -17.06 -16.25
CA PHE A 13 28.23 -16.02 -15.22
C PHE A 13 26.87 -15.94 -14.52
N ALA A 14 25.75 -16.06 -15.27
CA ALA A 14 24.43 -16.13 -14.65
C ALA A 14 24.27 -17.32 -13.71
N LYS A 15 24.74 -18.52 -14.12
CA LYS A 15 24.71 -19.72 -13.27
C LYS A 15 25.60 -19.57 -12.01
N GLU A 16 26.73 -18.89 -12.13
CA GLU A 16 27.59 -18.59 -10.98
C GLU A 16 26.86 -17.69 -9.97
N LEU A 17 26.21 -16.63 -10.45
CA LEU A 17 25.40 -15.73 -9.60
C LEU A 17 24.24 -16.46 -8.93
N ASP A 18 23.51 -17.29 -9.67
CA ASP A 18 22.43 -18.12 -9.13
C ASP A 18 22.91 -19.05 -8.02
N ALA A 19 24.09 -19.64 -8.18
CA ALA A 19 24.68 -20.54 -7.19
C ALA A 19 25.14 -19.80 -5.91
N LEU A 20 25.47 -18.52 -6.02
CA LEU A 20 25.90 -17.66 -4.91
C LEU A 20 24.71 -16.95 -4.21
N ASP A 21 23.50 -17.01 -4.79
CA ASP A 21 22.33 -16.34 -4.24
C ASP A 21 21.86 -17.02 -2.93
N PRO A 22 21.96 -16.36 -1.77
CA PRO A 22 21.51 -16.92 -0.50
C PRO A 22 20.00 -17.16 -0.44
N LEU A 23 19.24 -16.54 -1.33
CA LEU A 23 17.78 -16.67 -1.42
C LEU A 23 17.32 -17.72 -2.43
N ALA A 24 18.22 -18.35 -3.16
CA ALA A 24 17.90 -19.35 -4.20
C ALA A 24 16.95 -20.46 -3.71
N HIS A 25 17.06 -20.85 -2.44
CA HIS A 25 16.23 -21.89 -1.83
C HIS A 25 14.74 -21.51 -1.74
N PHE A 26 14.39 -20.22 -1.72
CA PHE A 26 12.99 -19.78 -1.70
C PHE A 26 12.25 -20.08 -2.99
N ARG A 27 12.94 -20.19 -4.15
CA ARG A 27 12.33 -20.54 -5.43
C ARG A 27 11.48 -21.81 -5.34
N SER A 28 11.96 -22.79 -4.59
CA SER A 28 11.28 -24.08 -4.41
C SER A 28 9.95 -23.99 -3.67
N ARG A 29 9.66 -22.87 -2.99
CA ARG A 29 8.43 -22.65 -2.21
C ARG A 29 7.25 -22.18 -3.04
N PHE A 30 7.45 -21.87 -4.33
CA PHE A 30 6.42 -21.34 -5.22
C PHE A 30 6.10 -22.29 -6.38
N HIS A 31 4.88 -22.20 -6.88
CA HIS A 31 4.48 -22.82 -8.14
C HIS A 31 4.84 -21.88 -9.30
N PHE A 32 5.50 -22.43 -10.32
CA PHE A 32 5.79 -21.71 -11.56
C PHE A 32 4.83 -22.13 -12.66
N PRO A 33 4.29 -21.19 -13.47
CA PRO A 33 3.57 -21.51 -14.68
C PRO A 33 4.42 -22.37 -15.60
N LYS A 34 3.78 -23.27 -16.35
CA LYS A 34 4.48 -24.14 -17.30
C LYS A 34 4.29 -23.65 -18.72
N ILE A 35 5.39 -23.55 -19.47
CA ILE A 35 5.40 -23.30 -20.90
C ILE A 35 6.09 -24.49 -21.55
N GLN A 36 5.36 -25.21 -22.42
CA GLN A 36 5.85 -26.46 -23.07
C GLN A 36 6.44 -27.46 -22.06
N GLY A 37 5.79 -27.61 -20.89
CA GLY A 37 6.18 -28.54 -19.84
C GLY A 37 7.35 -28.11 -18.96
N LYS A 38 7.99 -26.98 -19.23
CA LYS A 38 9.08 -26.43 -18.43
C LYS A 38 8.60 -25.21 -17.58
N ASP A 39 9.29 -24.94 -16.49
CA ASP A 39 9.03 -23.71 -15.70
C ASP A 39 9.25 -22.48 -16.55
N ALA A 40 8.28 -21.57 -16.52
CA ALA A 40 8.41 -20.25 -17.17
C ALA A 40 9.47 -19.40 -16.48
N LEU A 41 10.14 -18.55 -17.23
CA LEU A 41 10.88 -17.41 -16.72
C LEU A 41 9.87 -16.35 -16.33
N TYR A 42 9.51 -16.29 -15.05
CA TYR A 42 8.42 -15.46 -14.57
C TYR A 42 8.94 -14.14 -14.01
N PHE A 43 8.74 -13.04 -14.73
CA PHE A 43 9.10 -11.68 -14.33
C PHE A 43 7.88 -10.75 -14.16
N CYS A 44 6.67 -11.34 -13.97
CA CYS A 44 5.42 -10.59 -13.87
C CYS A 44 4.96 -10.36 -12.41
N GLY A 45 5.85 -10.47 -11.44
CA GLY A 45 5.54 -10.20 -10.02
C GLY A 45 4.98 -8.81 -9.75
N ASN A 46 5.32 -7.85 -10.62
CA ASN A 46 4.75 -6.51 -10.62
C ASN A 46 3.25 -6.45 -10.96
N SER A 47 2.69 -7.52 -11.52
CA SER A 47 1.26 -7.64 -11.82
C SER A 47 0.58 -8.65 -10.92
N LEU A 48 1.19 -9.83 -10.74
CA LEU A 48 0.70 -10.90 -9.88
C LEU A 48 1.89 -11.72 -9.37
N GLY A 49 2.00 -11.86 -8.07
CA GLY A 49 3.00 -12.75 -7.46
C GLY A 49 2.74 -14.22 -7.73
N LEU A 50 3.79 -15.05 -7.65
CA LEU A 50 3.65 -16.50 -7.77
C LEU A 50 2.87 -17.09 -6.59
N GLN A 51 2.14 -18.17 -6.85
CA GLN A 51 1.41 -18.89 -5.81
C GLN A 51 2.37 -19.60 -4.86
N PRO A 52 2.33 -19.30 -3.54
CA PRO A 52 3.02 -20.11 -2.53
C PRO A 52 2.45 -21.53 -2.49
N LYS A 53 3.30 -22.55 -2.39
CA LYS A 53 2.86 -23.96 -2.32
C LYS A 53 2.02 -24.27 -1.09
N THR A 54 2.17 -23.48 -0.03
CA THR A 54 1.39 -23.62 1.22
C THR A 54 -0.02 -23.01 1.14
N ALA A 55 -0.33 -22.20 0.11
CA ALA A 55 -1.60 -21.47 0.03
C ALA A 55 -2.83 -22.39 0.06
N ALA A 56 -2.78 -23.53 -0.67
CA ALA A 56 -3.89 -24.48 -0.70
C ALA A 56 -4.20 -25.05 0.70
N ALA A 57 -3.15 -25.44 1.46
CA ALA A 57 -3.34 -25.99 2.81
C ALA A 57 -3.97 -24.99 3.78
N TYR A 58 -3.62 -23.69 3.70
CA TYR A 58 -4.27 -22.65 4.49
C TYR A 58 -5.74 -22.49 4.11
N LEU A 59 -6.07 -22.45 2.82
CA LEU A 59 -7.46 -22.39 2.35
C LEU A 59 -8.27 -23.60 2.78
N GLU A 60 -7.73 -24.82 2.64
CA GLU A 60 -8.38 -26.05 3.09
C GLU A 60 -8.68 -26.04 4.60
N LYS A 61 -7.76 -25.50 5.40
CA LYS A 61 -7.95 -25.35 6.85
C LYS A 61 -9.13 -24.43 7.16
N GLU A 62 -9.20 -23.27 6.52
CA GLU A 62 -10.28 -22.32 6.74
C GLU A 62 -11.63 -22.83 6.20
N MET A 63 -11.64 -23.51 5.07
CA MET A 63 -12.81 -24.20 4.52
C MET A 63 -13.34 -25.27 5.49
N ALA A 64 -12.44 -26.05 6.09
CA ALA A 64 -12.81 -27.05 7.10
C ALA A 64 -13.34 -26.37 8.38
N ALA A 65 -12.72 -25.28 8.84
CA ALA A 65 -13.20 -24.51 9.98
C ALA A 65 -14.62 -24.00 9.74
N TRP A 66 -14.87 -23.43 8.56
CA TRP A 66 -16.20 -22.95 8.18
C TRP A 66 -17.24 -24.09 8.15
N ALA A 67 -16.92 -25.21 7.52
CA ALA A 67 -17.81 -26.36 7.42
C ALA A 67 -18.19 -26.95 8.78
N ASN A 68 -17.24 -26.98 9.73
CA ASN A 68 -17.45 -27.63 11.03
C ASN A 68 -17.98 -26.71 12.11
N MET A 69 -17.68 -25.41 12.07
CA MET A 69 -17.98 -24.46 13.14
C MET A 69 -19.05 -23.43 12.73
N GLY A 70 -19.24 -23.17 11.44
CA GLY A 70 -20.17 -22.11 11.01
C GLY A 70 -19.82 -20.77 11.67
N VAL A 71 -20.82 -20.11 12.29
CA VAL A 71 -20.62 -18.81 12.95
C VAL A 71 -19.66 -18.86 14.15
N ASP A 72 -19.53 -20.00 14.80
CA ASP A 72 -18.63 -20.17 15.94
C ASP A 72 -17.15 -20.02 15.55
N GLY A 73 -16.79 -20.22 14.26
CA GLY A 73 -15.45 -19.96 13.71
C GLY A 73 -14.98 -18.52 13.87
N TYR A 74 -15.88 -17.55 14.08
CA TYR A 74 -15.48 -16.19 14.43
C TYR A 74 -14.77 -16.10 15.78
N PHE A 75 -15.11 -16.96 16.72
CA PHE A 75 -14.66 -16.84 18.12
C PHE A 75 -13.84 -18.04 18.60
N HIS A 76 -13.91 -19.15 17.90
CA HIS A 76 -13.29 -20.41 18.28
C HIS A 76 -12.38 -20.97 17.20
N GLY A 77 -11.59 -21.99 17.56
CA GLY A 77 -10.64 -22.63 16.66
C GLY A 77 -9.21 -22.13 16.82
N GLU A 78 -8.34 -22.57 15.94
CA GLU A 78 -6.91 -22.19 15.96
C GLU A 78 -6.71 -20.75 15.51
N ASP A 79 -7.50 -20.31 14.52
CA ASP A 79 -7.44 -18.99 13.89
C ASP A 79 -8.83 -18.30 13.92
N PRO A 80 -9.30 -17.81 15.07
CA PRO A 80 -10.61 -17.17 15.15
C PRO A 80 -10.71 -15.97 14.21
N TRP A 81 -11.69 -15.96 13.31
CA TRP A 81 -11.80 -14.96 12.26
C TRP A 81 -12.01 -13.54 12.79
N TYR A 82 -12.59 -13.41 13.98
CA TYR A 82 -12.75 -12.10 14.63
C TYR A 82 -11.40 -11.38 14.85
N SER A 83 -10.34 -12.13 15.09
CA SER A 83 -9.01 -11.60 15.40
C SER A 83 -7.96 -11.89 14.32
N ILE A 84 -8.32 -12.53 13.21
CA ILE A 84 -7.36 -13.00 12.20
C ILE A 84 -6.46 -11.87 11.66
N ARG A 85 -7.01 -10.64 11.50
CA ARG A 85 -6.25 -9.47 11.07
C ARG A 85 -5.06 -9.14 11.98
N LYS A 86 -5.17 -9.47 13.28
CA LYS A 86 -4.11 -9.19 14.26
C LYS A 86 -2.83 -9.99 13.98
N LYS A 87 -2.95 -11.12 13.28
CA LYS A 87 -1.80 -11.97 12.93
C LYS A 87 -0.91 -11.36 11.85
N SER A 88 -1.48 -10.67 10.89
CA SER A 88 -0.71 -10.05 9.79
C SER A 88 -0.03 -8.74 10.21
N LYS A 89 -0.52 -8.04 11.23
CA LYS A 89 -0.04 -6.70 11.62
C LYS A 89 1.45 -6.65 11.94
N PRO A 90 2.03 -7.53 12.78
CA PRO A 90 3.47 -7.46 13.10
C PRO A 90 4.35 -7.67 11.85
N ILE A 91 3.94 -8.57 10.95
CA ILE A 91 4.68 -8.87 9.73
C ILE A 91 4.59 -7.71 8.74
N LEU A 92 3.38 -7.16 8.54
CA LEU A 92 3.17 -5.99 7.68
C LEU A 92 3.91 -4.78 8.21
N ALA A 93 3.88 -4.53 9.52
CA ALA A 93 4.62 -3.45 10.16
C ALA A 93 6.12 -3.58 9.90
N GLN A 94 6.69 -4.78 10.02
CA GLN A 94 8.10 -5.02 9.72
C GLN A 94 8.45 -4.77 8.25
N ILE A 95 7.60 -5.20 7.31
CA ILE A 95 7.82 -5.00 5.87
C ILE A 95 7.76 -3.51 5.50
N LEU A 96 6.90 -2.75 6.16
CA LEU A 96 6.65 -1.33 5.90
C LEU A 96 7.57 -0.39 6.68
N GLY A 97 8.34 -0.90 7.66
CA GLY A 97 9.04 -0.05 8.61
C GLY A 97 8.06 0.84 9.37
N ALA A 98 7.05 0.24 9.96
CA ALA A 98 5.92 0.88 10.65
C ALA A 98 5.69 0.27 12.02
N LEU A 99 4.86 0.93 12.84
CA LEU A 99 4.35 0.34 14.07
C LEU A 99 3.13 -0.56 13.78
N PRO A 100 2.86 -1.61 14.60
CA PRO A 100 1.72 -2.49 14.36
C PRO A 100 0.36 -1.78 14.32
N GLU A 101 0.17 -0.73 15.10
CA GLU A 101 -1.06 0.08 15.12
C GLU A 101 -1.24 0.95 13.89
N GLU A 102 -0.18 1.22 13.13
CA GLU A 102 -0.23 2.02 11.92
C GLU A 102 -0.69 1.25 10.68
N VAL A 103 -0.80 -0.07 10.77
CA VAL A 103 -1.07 -0.92 9.61
C VAL A 103 -2.30 -1.81 9.82
N VAL A 104 -3.06 -2.01 8.74
CA VAL A 104 -4.16 -2.98 8.71
C VAL A 104 -4.37 -3.52 7.30
N ALA A 105 -4.58 -4.84 7.20
CA ALA A 105 -5.03 -5.47 5.95
C ALA A 105 -6.54 -5.26 5.80
N MET A 106 -6.95 -4.59 4.72
CA MET A 106 -8.36 -4.29 4.44
C MET A 106 -8.59 -3.97 2.97
N ASN A 107 -9.78 -4.25 2.47
CA ASN A 107 -10.30 -3.88 1.14
C ASN A 107 -9.31 -4.13 -0.02
N TYR A 108 -9.43 -3.30 -1.06
CA TYR A 108 -8.56 -3.24 -2.24
C TYR A 108 -7.95 -1.85 -2.35
N LEU A 109 -6.82 -1.72 -3.05
CA LEU A 109 -6.03 -0.49 -3.13
C LEU A 109 -6.88 0.74 -3.48
N SER A 110 -7.65 0.69 -4.57
CA SER A 110 -8.45 1.86 -5.00
C SER A 110 -9.53 2.26 -3.98
N VAL A 111 -10.17 1.27 -3.32
CA VAL A 111 -11.11 1.54 -2.22
C VAL A 111 -10.40 2.20 -1.05
N ASN A 112 -9.22 1.68 -0.70
CA ASN A 112 -8.40 2.24 0.39
C ASN A 112 -7.97 3.67 0.10
N LEU A 113 -7.51 3.96 -1.13
CA LEU A 113 -7.17 5.33 -1.54
C LEU A 113 -8.37 6.28 -1.38
N HIS A 114 -9.55 5.88 -1.86
CA HIS A 114 -10.75 6.70 -1.68
C HIS A 114 -11.06 6.97 -0.20
N LEU A 115 -10.95 5.97 0.66
CA LEU A 115 -11.21 6.12 2.10
C LEU A 115 -10.17 7.03 2.77
N LEU A 116 -8.90 6.90 2.40
CA LEU A 116 -7.82 7.75 2.89
C LEU A 116 -7.99 9.19 2.41
N MET A 117 -8.40 9.41 1.15
CA MET A 117 -8.70 10.74 0.64
C MET A 117 -9.86 11.42 1.39
N VAL A 118 -10.89 10.67 1.82
CA VAL A 118 -11.96 11.22 2.67
C VAL A 118 -11.39 11.80 3.97
N SER A 119 -10.35 11.18 4.55
CA SER A 119 -9.73 11.65 5.79
C SER A 119 -8.72 12.76 5.57
N PHE A 120 -7.87 12.62 4.56
CA PHE A 120 -6.65 13.41 4.42
C PHE A 120 -6.73 14.52 3.37
N TYR A 121 -7.59 14.42 2.38
CA TYR A 121 -7.82 15.50 1.43
C TYR A 121 -8.99 16.37 1.85
N GLN A 122 -8.69 17.44 2.60
CA GLN A 122 -9.66 18.42 3.09
C GLN A 122 -9.33 19.79 2.46
N PRO A 123 -9.76 20.02 1.20
CA PRO A 123 -9.43 21.27 0.51
C PRO A 123 -10.07 22.49 1.14
N SER A 124 -9.34 23.58 1.13
CA SER A 124 -9.81 24.92 1.51
C SER A 124 -9.64 25.90 0.34
N PRO A 125 -10.20 27.10 0.40
CA PRO A 125 -10.03 28.11 -0.66
C PRO A 125 -8.56 28.46 -0.98
N THR A 126 -7.65 28.27 -0.01
CA THR A 126 -6.22 28.61 -0.16
C THR A 126 -5.30 27.41 -0.24
N ARG A 127 -5.76 26.20 0.20
CA ARG A 127 -4.96 24.96 0.24
C ARG A 127 -5.78 23.82 -0.38
N PHE A 128 -5.57 23.53 -1.65
CA PHE A 128 -6.42 22.58 -2.38
C PHE A 128 -5.68 21.78 -3.45
N LYS A 129 -4.44 22.13 -3.78
CA LYS A 129 -3.68 21.46 -4.85
C LYS A 129 -3.15 20.12 -4.41
N ILE A 130 -3.02 19.21 -5.38
CA ILE A 130 -2.42 17.88 -5.22
C ILE A 130 -1.30 17.74 -6.24
N ILE A 131 -0.11 17.38 -5.78
CA ILE A 131 1.00 16.97 -6.65
C ILE A 131 0.92 15.47 -6.89
N VAL A 132 1.12 15.05 -8.14
CA VAL A 132 1.18 13.65 -8.59
C VAL A 132 2.25 13.50 -9.66
N GLU A 133 2.85 12.32 -9.82
CA GLU A 133 3.73 12.07 -10.96
C GLU A 133 2.94 12.00 -12.26
N GLY A 134 3.47 12.57 -13.34
CA GLY A 134 2.90 12.45 -14.66
C GLY A 134 2.89 10.99 -15.13
N GLY A 135 1.77 10.56 -15.72
CA GLY A 135 1.58 9.16 -16.07
C GLY A 135 1.44 8.23 -14.87
N ALA A 136 0.85 8.68 -13.76
CA ALA A 136 0.44 7.83 -12.65
C ALA A 136 -0.46 6.68 -13.14
N PHE A 137 -0.55 5.60 -12.36
CA PHE A 137 -1.39 4.47 -12.74
C PHE A 137 -2.86 4.92 -12.93
N PRO A 138 -3.59 4.43 -13.95
CA PRO A 138 -4.92 4.94 -14.28
C PRO A 138 -5.93 4.93 -13.11
N SER A 139 -5.88 3.93 -12.21
CA SER A 139 -6.78 3.92 -11.05
C SER A 139 -6.55 5.10 -10.11
N ASP A 140 -5.31 5.55 -9.96
CA ASP A 140 -4.96 6.69 -9.12
C ASP A 140 -5.41 8.00 -9.75
N GLN A 141 -5.19 8.13 -11.07
CA GLN A 141 -5.70 9.27 -11.82
C GLN A 141 -7.22 9.39 -11.71
N TYR A 142 -7.96 8.28 -11.91
CA TYR A 142 -9.43 8.27 -11.80
C TYR A 142 -9.90 8.56 -10.38
N MET A 143 -9.20 8.02 -9.37
CA MET A 143 -9.48 8.29 -7.96
C MET A 143 -9.29 9.78 -7.65
N LEU A 144 -8.15 10.36 -8.00
CA LEU A 144 -7.86 11.77 -7.77
C LEU A 144 -8.88 12.69 -8.46
N GLU A 145 -9.15 12.45 -9.76
CA GLU A 145 -10.14 13.24 -10.49
C GLU A 145 -11.53 13.19 -9.85
N THR A 146 -11.97 12.00 -9.44
CA THR A 146 -13.31 11.83 -8.87
C THR A 146 -13.42 12.42 -7.47
N GLN A 147 -12.38 12.31 -6.63
CA GLN A 147 -12.31 12.94 -5.33
C GLN A 147 -12.32 14.47 -5.44
N ILE A 148 -11.55 15.04 -6.37
CA ILE A 148 -11.55 16.47 -6.62
C ILE A 148 -12.93 16.97 -7.04
N LYS A 149 -13.59 16.26 -7.98
CA LYS A 149 -14.95 16.57 -8.42
C LYS A 149 -15.99 16.43 -7.29
N PHE A 150 -15.81 15.44 -6.41
CA PHE A 150 -16.66 15.26 -5.22
C PHE A 150 -16.62 16.49 -4.29
N HIS A 151 -15.46 17.15 -4.19
CA HIS A 151 -15.32 18.44 -3.48
C HIS A 151 -15.78 19.66 -4.28
N GLY A 152 -16.35 19.49 -5.47
CA GLY A 152 -16.81 20.60 -6.32
C GLY A 152 -15.68 21.37 -7.00
N LEU A 153 -14.48 20.80 -7.09
CA LEU A 153 -13.30 21.43 -7.68
C LEU A 153 -13.03 20.90 -9.10
N ASP A 154 -12.25 21.67 -9.88
CA ASP A 154 -11.82 21.26 -11.22
C ASP A 154 -10.46 20.55 -11.15
N PRO A 155 -10.36 19.28 -11.59
CA PRO A 155 -9.09 18.56 -11.63
C PRO A 155 -7.97 19.29 -12.40
N LYS A 156 -8.31 20.03 -13.45
CA LYS A 156 -7.33 20.81 -14.24
C LYS A 156 -6.68 21.96 -13.45
N VAL A 157 -7.34 22.43 -12.41
CA VAL A 157 -6.84 23.51 -11.54
C VAL A 157 -6.11 22.92 -10.33
N VAL A 158 -6.58 21.78 -9.84
CA VAL A 158 -6.11 21.15 -8.60
C VAL A 158 -4.86 20.29 -8.82
N LEU A 159 -4.86 19.45 -9.87
CA LEU A 159 -3.74 18.53 -10.12
C LEU A 159 -2.53 19.26 -10.68
N VAL A 160 -1.39 18.98 -10.08
CA VAL A 160 -0.06 19.40 -10.54
C VAL A 160 0.70 18.14 -10.90
N GLU A 161 0.67 17.82 -12.19
CA GLU A 161 1.35 16.64 -12.73
C GLU A 161 2.82 16.94 -13.03
N LEU A 162 3.73 16.23 -12.35
CA LEU A 162 5.17 16.36 -12.57
C LEU A 162 5.60 15.58 -13.78
N GLN A 163 6.31 16.24 -14.69
CA GLN A 163 6.86 15.62 -15.90
C GLN A 163 8.39 15.51 -15.81
N PRO A 164 8.99 14.42 -16.34
CA PRO A 164 10.43 14.34 -16.50
C PRO A 164 10.95 15.50 -17.34
N ARG A 165 12.22 15.86 -17.16
CA ARG A 165 12.90 16.84 -18.02
C ARG A 165 12.94 16.33 -19.48
N SER A 166 13.05 17.25 -20.42
CA SER A 166 13.15 16.89 -21.85
C SER A 166 14.29 15.89 -22.08
N GLY A 167 13.96 14.75 -22.69
CA GLY A 167 14.89 13.64 -22.94
C GLY A 167 15.12 12.69 -21.76
N GLU A 168 14.45 12.90 -20.62
CA GLU A 168 14.49 12.00 -19.47
C GLU A 168 13.19 11.18 -19.36
N TYR A 169 13.27 10.01 -18.71
CA TYR A 169 12.14 9.11 -18.49
C TYR A 169 11.75 9.01 -17.02
N THR A 170 12.54 9.62 -16.13
CA THR A 170 12.37 9.59 -14.68
C THR A 170 12.32 10.99 -14.11
N LEU A 171 11.61 11.16 -12.99
CA LEU A 171 11.58 12.41 -12.25
C LEU A 171 12.81 12.52 -11.34
N ARG A 172 13.43 13.68 -11.29
CA ARG A 172 14.50 13.95 -10.33
C ARG A 172 13.90 14.39 -9.00
N THR A 173 14.45 13.89 -7.90
CA THR A 173 13.97 14.25 -6.56
C THR A 173 14.03 15.76 -6.33
N GLU A 174 15.09 16.42 -6.80
CA GLU A 174 15.22 17.88 -6.69
C GLU A 174 14.10 18.65 -7.40
N ASP A 175 13.61 18.16 -8.54
CA ASP A 175 12.50 18.80 -9.27
C ASP A 175 11.17 18.60 -8.56
N ILE A 176 10.95 17.43 -7.97
CA ILE A 176 9.78 17.15 -7.12
C ILE A 176 9.77 18.11 -5.93
N VAL A 177 10.88 18.20 -5.20
CA VAL A 177 11.03 19.08 -4.03
C VAL A 177 10.85 20.55 -4.42
N ALA A 178 11.42 20.97 -5.55
CA ALA A 178 11.29 22.35 -6.04
C ALA A 178 9.83 22.69 -6.36
N GLU A 179 9.08 21.79 -7.01
CA GLU A 179 7.67 22.04 -7.31
C GLU A 179 6.81 22.06 -6.03
N ILE A 180 7.07 21.17 -5.05
CA ILE A 180 6.41 21.21 -3.74
C ILE A 180 6.58 22.60 -3.09
N LYS A 181 7.82 23.09 -3.03
CA LYS A 181 8.14 24.41 -2.45
C LYS A 181 7.48 25.56 -3.22
N LYS A 182 7.44 25.47 -4.54
CA LYS A 182 6.80 26.46 -5.42
C LYS A 182 5.29 26.53 -5.19
N GLN A 183 4.60 25.41 -5.00
CA GLN A 183 3.18 25.40 -4.69
C GLN A 183 2.88 25.93 -3.29
N GLY A 184 3.80 25.75 -2.34
CA GLY A 184 3.77 26.36 -1.02
C GLY A 184 2.45 26.14 -0.29
N SER A 185 1.85 27.21 0.22
CA SER A 185 0.60 27.13 1.00
C SER A 185 -0.62 26.67 0.20
N ALA A 186 -0.57 26.67 -1.13
CA ALA A 186 -1.67 26.16 -1.96
C ALA A 186 -1.70 24.63 -2.02
N LEU A 187 -0.58 23.96 -1.71
CA LEU A 187 -0.47 22.50 -1.73
C LEU A 187 -1.19 21.91 -0.51
N ALA A 188 -2.19 21.09 -0.76
CA ALA A 188 -2.87 20.30 0.26
C ALA A 188 -2.18 18.96 0.48
N MET A 189 -1.70 18.34 -0.61
CA MET A 189 -1.19 16.97 -0.56
C MET A 189 -0.22 16.67 -1.69
N VAL A 190 0.75 15.81 -1.41
CA VAL A 190 1.47 15.02 -2.41
C VAL A 190 0.89 13.62 -2.39
N ASN A 191 0.44 13.09 -3.54
CA ASN A 191 -0.01 11.70 -3.67
C ASN A 191 0.71 11.08 -4.86
N MET A 192 1.73 10.27 -4.58
CA MET A 192 2.62 9.69 -5.59
C MET A 192 2.78 8.19 -5.38
N ALA A 193 3.19 7.48 -6.43
CA ALA A 193 3.64 6.10 -6.28
C ALA A 193 4.93 6.02 -5.44
N GLY A 194 5.13 4.90 -4.73
CA GLY A 194 6.44 4.59 -4.15
C GLY A 194 7.43 4.11 -5.22
N ILE A 195 6.93 3.30 -6.15
CA ILE A 195 7.65 2.89 -7.37
C ILE A 195 6.73 3.12 -8.57
N GLN A 196 7.20 3.87 -9.54
CA GLN A 196 6.45 4.15 -10.76
C GLN A 196 6.28 2.86 -11.59
N TYR A 197 5.05 2.52 -11.95
CA TYR A 197 4.71 1.22 -12.52
C TYR A 197 5.31 0.92 -13.89
N TYR A 198 5.56 1.96 -14.70
CA TYR A 198 6.05 1.83 -16.07
C TYR A 198 7.57 1.89 -16.15
N THR A 199 8.19 2.86 -15.46
CA THR A 199 9.63 3.07 -15.48
C THR A 199 10.40 2.24 -14.45
N GLY A 200 9.72 1.76 -13.39
CA GLY A 200 10.34 1.11 -12.26
C GLY A 200 11.13 2.05 -11.34
N GLN A 201 10.99 3.37 -11.52
CA GLN A 201 11.66 4.35 -10.67
C GLN A 201 11.18 4.24 -9.22
N LEU A 202 12.09 4.00 -8.29
CA LEU A 202 11.87 4.17 -6.86
C LEU A 202 12.01 5.65 -6.50
N PHE A 203 10.96 6.24 -5.93
CA PHE A 203 11.00 7.62 -5.46
C PHE A 203 11.62 7.73 -4.07
N ASP A 204 12.24 8.88 -3.78
CA ASP A 204 12.73 9.20 -2.44
C ASP A 204 11.57 9.68 -1.56
N ILE A 205 10.83 8.71 -1.02
CA ILE A 205 9.64 8.94 -0.19
C ILE A 205 9.97 9.87 0.99
N LYS A 206 11.12 9.68 1.62
CA LYS A 206 11.55 10.49 2.76
C LYS A 206 11.72 11.96 2.38
N ALA A 207 12.46 12.24 1.32
CA ALA A 207 12.71 13.61 0.88
C ALA A 207 11.41 14.31 0.42
N ILE A 208 10.52 13.57 -0.25
CA ILE A 208 9.21 14.06 -0.71
C ILE A 208 8.32 14.39 0.49
N THR A 209 8.24 13.51 1.48
CA THR A 209 7.46 13.72 2.71
C THR A 209 7.96 14.93 3.48
N GLN A 210 9.26 15.05 3.68
CA GLN A 210 9.85 16.19 4.37
C GLN A 210 9.53 17.52 3.66
N ALA A 211 9.68 17.55 2.33
CA ALA A 211 9.35 18.74 1.55
C ALA A 211 7.87 19.11 1.61
N ALA A 212 6.97 18.12 1.60
CA ALA A 212 5.53 18.34 1.75
C ALA A 212 5.22 18.97 3.13
N HIS A 213 5.78 18.41 4.20
CA HIS A 213 5.59 18.92 5.57
C HIS A 213 6.17 20.31 5.76
N GLU A 214 7.31 20.66 5.13
CA GLU A 214 7.89 22.01 5.18
C GLU A 214 6.91 23.09 4.69
N VAL A 215 6.00 22.76 3.76
CA VAL A 215 4.97 23.69 3.27
C VAL A 215 3.59 23.45 3.93
N GLY A 216 3.51 22.53 4.89
CA GLY A 216 2.29 22.19 5.61
C GLY A 216 1.31 21.33 4.79
N ALA A 217 1.78 20.67 3.74
CA ALA A 217 1.02 19.69 2.98
C ALA A 217 1.18 18.27 3.56
N LEU A 218 0.25 17.36 3.24
CA LEU A 218 0.33 15.95 3.61
C LEU A 218 1.03 15.15 2.51
N ALA A 219 1.61 14.00 2.89
CA ALA A 219 2.26 13.07 1.97
C ALA A 219 1.61 11.68 2.04
N GLY A 220 0.94 11.27 0.97
CA GLY A 220 0.35 9.96 0.79
C GLY A 220 0.99 9.21 -0.37
N PHE A 221 1.04 7.86 -0.27
CA PHE A 221 1.71 7.06 -1.30
C PHE A 221 0.90 5.82 -1.70
N ASP A 222 0.84 5.57 -3.02
CA ASP A 222 0.54 4.25 -3.57
C ASP A 222 1.80 3.40 -3.59
N LEU A 223 1.83 2.38 -2.75
CA LEU A 223 2.95 1.47 -2.59
C LEU A 223 2.74 0.12 -3.29
N ALA A 224 1.82 0.06 -4.27
CA ALA A 224 1.47 -1.16 -4.99
C ALA A 224 2.69 -1.92 -5.55
N HIS A 225 3.74 -1.20 -5.95
CA HIS A 225 4.98 -1.77 -6.48
C HIS A 225 6.15 -1.72 -5.49
N ALA A 226 5.99 -1.05 -4.34
CA ALA A 226 7.07 -0.89 -3.36
C ALA A 226 7.02 -1.91 -2.23
N VAL A 227 5.83 -2.21 -1.70
CA VAL A 227 5.68 -3.16 -0.58
C VAL A 227 6.08 -4.58 -1.00
N GLY A 228 7.04 -5.15 -0.26
CA GLY A 228 7.64 -6.44 -0.57
C GLY A 228 8.68 -6.43 -1.69
N ASN A 229 8.98 -5.25 -2.26
CA ASN A 229 9.94 -5.07 -3.36
C ASN A 229 11.11 -4.13 -3.01
N ALA A 230 10.85 -3.12 -2.20
CA ALA A 230 11.87 -2.17 -1.74
C ALA A 230 11.84 -2.05 -0.21
N PRO A 231 13.01 -1.79 0.44
CA PRO A 231 13.03 -1.46 1.86
C PRO A 231 12.25 -0.17 2.14
N LEU A 232 11.36 -0.22 3.13
CA LEU A 232 10.53 0.91 3.55
C LEU A 232 10.74 1.20 5.04
N GLN A 233 10.56 2.47 5.42
CA GLN A 233 10.61 2.96 6.81
C GLN A 233 9.56 4.06 6.96
N LEU A 234 8.27 3.69 6.77
CA LEU A 234 7.19 4.68 6.65
C LEU A 234 7.00 5.51 7.92
N HIS A 235 7.16 4.87 9.09
CA HIS A 235 7.12 5.56 10.37
C HIS A 235 8.24 6.60 10.49
N ASP A 236 9.50 6.17 10.33
CA ASP A 236 10.67 7.04 10.47
C ASP A 236 10.77 8.09 9.36
N TRP A 237 10.15 7.87 8.22
CA TRP A 237 10.05 8.83 7.13
C TRP A 237 8.89 9.81 7.31
N ASP A 238 8.10 9.64 8.37
CA ASP A 238 7.03 10.53 8.77
C ASP A 238 5.87 10.61 7.74
N VAL A 239 5.66 9.52 6.95
CA VAL A 239 4.60 9.43 5.94
C VAL A 239 3.24 9.55 6.60
N ASP A 240 2.30 10.31 6.02
CA ASP A 240 0.97 10.49 6.62
C ASP A 240 0.09 9.26 6.43
N PHE A 241 0.01 8.75 5.20
CA PHE A 241 -0.74 7.54 4.87
C PHE A 241 -0.18 6.85 3.63
N ALA A 242 -0.46 5.57 3.50
CA ALA A 242 -0.16 4.81 2.29
C ALA A 242 -1.13 3.64 2.11
N THR A 243 -1.16 3.08 0.90
CA THR A 243 -1.87 1.84 0.59
C THR A 243 -1.07 1.00 -0.39
N TRP A 244 -1.35 -0.30 -0.46
CA TRP A 244 -0.63 -1.23 -1.35
C TRP A 244 -1.51 -2.36 -1.85
N CYS A 245 -1.03 -3.06 -2.89
CA CYS A 245 -1.57 -4.33 -3.37
C CYS A 245 -0.81 -5.49 -2.74
N SER A 246 -1.49 -6.42 -2.06
CA SER A 246 -0.83 -7.61 -1.51
C SER A 246 -0.62 -8.71 -2.55
N TYR A 247 -1.40 -8.75 -3.63
CA TYR A 247 -1.34 -9.79 -4.65
C TYR A 247 -0.12 -9.69 -5.59
N LYS A 248 0.64 -8.58 -5.54
CA LYS A 248 1.86 -8.39 -6.32
C LYS A 248 3.05 -9.04 -5.60
N TYR A 249 3.87 -8.28 -4.94
CA TYR A 249 5.11 -8.76 -4.32
C TYR A 249 4.92 -9.49 -2.98
N LEU A 250 3.73 -9.38 -2.34
CA LEU A 250 3.41 -10.18 -1.16
C LEU A 250 2.74 -11.54 -1.50
N ASN A 251 2.55 -11.86 -2.77
CA ASN A 251 2.09 -13.17 -3.24
C ASN A 251 0.76 -13.67 -2.65
N SER A 252 -0.15 -12.75 -2.29
CA SER A 252 -1.38 -13.11 -1.57
C SER A 252 -2.49 -13.71 -2.46
N GLY A 253 -2.26 -13.81 -3.76
CA GLY A 253 -3.22 -14.36 -4.72
C GLY A 253 -4.09 -13.30 -5.41
N PRO A 254 -4.68 -13.63 -6.57
CA PRO A 254 -5.42 -12.68 -7.39
C PRO A 254 -6.63 -12.12 -6.65
N GLY A 255 -6.77 -10.77 -6.66
CA GLY A 255 -7.87 -10.07 -6.03
C GLY A 255 -7.93 -10.17 -4.51
N ASN A 256 -6.82 -10.48 -3.84
CA ASN A 256 -6.79 -10.60 -2.39
C ASN A 256 -6.67 -9.23 -1.71
N VAL A 257 -6.95 -9.24 -0.40
CA VAL A 257 -6.96 -8.08 0.49
C VAL A 257 -5.66 -7.28 0.37
N SER A 258 -5.81 -5.98 0.20
CA SER A 258 -4.77 -4.97 0.26
C SER A 258 -4.51 -4.52 1.71
N GLY A 259 -3.90 -3.37 1.91
CA GLY A 259 -3.77 -2.80 3.23
C GLY A 259 -3.53 -1.31 3.19
N ILE A 260 -3.60 -0.70 4.36
CA ILE A 260 -3.28 0.70 4.58
C ILE A 260 -2.24 0.87 5.68
N PHE A 261 -1.48 1.94 5.55
CA PHE A 261 -0.69 2.56 6.61
C PHE A 261 -1.30 3.92 6.93
N VAL A 262 -1.45 4.23 8.20
CA VAL A 262 -1.81 5.54 8.72
C VAL A 262 -0.91 5.83 9.91
N HIS A 263 -0.15 6.91 9.85
CA HIS A 263 0.82 7.25 10.89
C HIS A 263 0.17 7.38 12.28
N GLU A 264 0.87 6.98 13.33
CA GLU A 264 0.39 6.97 14.73
C GLU A 264 -0.13 8.33 15.20
N ARG A 265 0.38 9.46 14.65
CA ARG A 265 -0.11 10.81 14.97
C ARG A 265 -1.61 11.00 14.71
N TYR A 266 -2.21 10.12 13.91
CA TYR A 266 -3.64 10.10 13.58
C TYR A 266 -4.43 9.02 14.33
N ALA A 267 -3.77 8.23 15.20
CA ALA A 267 -4.35 7.07 15.86
C ALA A 267 -5.61 7.41 16.67
N ASP A 268 -5.56 8.53 17.40
CA ASP A 268 -6.63 8.99 18.30
C ASP A 268 -7.23 10.32 17.84
N ARG A 269 -7.50 10.43 16.53
CA ARG A 269 -8.11 11.61 15.89
C ARG A 269 -9.56 11.30 15.44
N PRO A 270 -10.53 11.27 16.37
CA PRO A 270 -11.94 11.01 16.03
C PRO A 270 -12.56 12.13 15.20
N ASP A 271 -11.95 13.31 15.19
CA ASP A 271 -12.33 14.48 14.41
C ASP A 271 -11.99 14.35 12.92
N LEU A 272 -11.08 13.44 12.54
CA LEU A 272 -10.79 13.20 11.13
C LEU A 272 -12.02 12.60 10.44
N PRO A 273 -12.50 13.18 9.33
CA PRO A 273 -13.57 12.60 8.55
C PRO A 273 -13.21 11.20 8.10
N ARG A 274 -14.14 10.27 8.21
CA ARG A 274 -13.99 8.92 7.66
C ARG A 274 -15.33 8.30 7.36
N PHE A 275 -15.39 7.44 6.37
CA PHE A 275 -16.53 6.58 6.19
C PHE A 275 -16.44 5.44 7.19
N ALA A 276 -17.41 5.38 8.10
CA ALA A 276 -17.40 4.45 9.20
C ALA A 276 -18.00 3.10 8.81
N GLY A 277 -17.43 2.03 9.36
CA GLY A 277 -17.98 0.69 9.26
C GLY A 277 -17.97 -0.01 10.62
N TRP A 278 -18.77 -1.04 10.75
CA TRP A 278 -18.94 -1.75 12.03
C TRP A 278 -17.60 -2.32 12.53
N TRP A 279 -16.75 -2.77 11.63
CA TRP A 279 -15.46 -3.39 11.99
C TRP A 279 -14.42 -2.39 12.48
N GLY A 280 -14.50 -1.13 12.03
CA GLY A 280 -13.67 -0.03 12.54
C GLY A 280 -14.14 0.55 13.87
N HIS A 281 -15.34 0.17 14.35
CA HIS A 281 -15.84 0.60 15.63
C HIS A 281 -15.15 -0.11 16.80
N SER A 282 -15.06 0.55 17.95
CA SER A 282 -14.47 0.03 19.19
C SER A 282 -14.87 -1.42 19.47
N GLU A 283 -13.91 -2.30 19.70
CA GLU A 283 -14.17 -3.71 20.02
C GLU A 283 -15.00 -3.89 21.31
N ALA A 284 -14.81 -3.00 22.28
CA ALA A 284 -15.53 -3.02 23.56
C ALA A 284 -17.01 -2.63 23.41
N GLU A 285 -17.31 -1.79 22.41
CA GLU A 285 -18.65 -1.22 22.22
C GLU A 285 -19.42 -1.90 21.07
N ARG A 286 -18.71 -2.57 20.16
CA ARG A 286 -19.23 -3.10 18.90
C ARG A 286 -20.50 -3.94 19.04
N PHE A 287 -20.56 -4.82 20.02
CA PHE A 287 -21.69 -5.73 20.24
C PHE A 287 -22.81 -5.14 21.09
N LYS A 288 -22.66 -3.92 21.60
CA LYS A 288 -23.77 -3.20 22.27
C LYS A 288 -24.82 -2.70 21.28
N MET A 289 -24.47 -2.64 19.97
CA MET A 289 -25.34 -2.20 18.86
C MET A 289 -25.92 -0.79 19.07
N GLU A 290 -25.17 0.06 19.77
CA GLU A 290 -25.56 1.44 20.06
C GLU A 290 -25.22 2.39 18.91
N LYS A 291 -25.89 3.54 18.86
CA LYS A 291 -25.58 4.60 17.92
C LYS A 291 -24.33 5.36 18.35
N GLY A 292 -23.60 5.88 17.38
CA GLY A 292 -22.38 6.68 17.59
C GLY A 292 -21.13 5.85 17.29
N PHE A 293 -20.43 6.28 16.25
CA PHE A 293 -19.19 5.63 15.85
C PHE A 293 -18.04 6.08 16.75
N GLN A 294 -17.38 5.13 17.37
CA GLN A 294 -16.15 5.32 18.14
C GLN A 294 -15.04 4.54 17.44
N PRO A 295 -14.13 5.20 16.69
CA PRO A 295 -13.11 4.47 15.95
C PRO A 295 -12.18 3.69 16.88
N MET A 296 -11.75 2.52 16.42
CA MET A 296 -10.61 1.84 17.05
C MET A 296 -9.36 2.70 16.93
N HIS A 297 -8.42 2.49 17.83
CA HIS A 297 -7.09 3.09 17.81
C HIS A 297 -6.33 2.70 16.54
N GLY A 298 -5.57 3.65 15.99
CA GLY A 298 -4.71 3.46 14.84
C GLY A 298 -5.45 3.17 13.54
N ALA A 299 -4.77 2.51 12.61
CA ALA A 299 -5.29 2.18 11.28
C ALA A 299 -6.54 1.29 11.31
N ASP A 300 -6.73 0.52 12.39
CA ASP A 300 -7.92 -0.32 12.56
C ASP A 300 -9.23 0.49 12.52
N GLY A 301 -9.21 1.77 12.90
CA GLY A 301 -10.36 2.67 12.86
C GLY A 301 -10.88 3.01 11.46
N TRP A 302 -10.17 2.62 10.40
CA TRP A 302 -10.59 2.80 9.00
C TRP A 302 -11.28 1.58 8.40
N GLN A 303 -11.34 0.45 9.11
CA GLN A 303 -11.99 -0.76 8.63
C GLN A 303 -13.52 -0.58 8.48
N LEU A 304 -14.08 -1.10 7.39
CA LEU A 304 -15.52 -1.06 7.12
C LEU A 304 -16.21 -2.35 7.55
N ALA A 305 -15.66 -3.48 7.16
CA ALA A 305 -16.21 -4.81 7.37
C ALA A 305 -15.16 -5.76 7.95
N CYS A 306 -15.57 -6.97 8.32
CA CYS A 306 -14.64 -8.01 8.72
C CYS A 306 -13.62 -8.31 7.61
N SER A 307 -12.41 -8.68 8.02
CA SER A 307 -11.38 -9.11 7.09
C SER A 307 -11.83 -10.35 6.33
N ASN A 308 -11.42 -10.46 5.08
CA ASN A 308 -11.50 -11.72 4.35
C ASN A 308 -10.57 -12.74 5.04
N VAL A 309 -10.99 -13.98 5.02
CA VAL A 309 -10.30 -15.12 5.63
C VAL A 309 -9.72 -16.02 4.56
#